data_f0a770db9692af2ac6f462edcd57be30
#
_entry.id   f0a770db9692af2ac6f462edcd57be30
#
_cell.length_a   1.000
_cell.length_b   1.000
_cell.length_c   1.000
_cell.angle_alpha   90.00
_cell.angle_beta   90.00
_cell.angle_gamma   90.00
#
_symmetry.space_group_name_H-M   'P 1'
#
loop_
_entity.id
_entity.type
_entity.pdbx_description
1 polymer ?
#
loop_
_entity_poly.entity_id
_entity_poly.type
_entity_poly.pdbx_seq_one_letter_code
_entity_poly.pdbx_strand_id
1 'polypeptide(L)'
;MKKALITGITGQDGSYLAEFLLEKGYDVHGVIRRSSVDYRERIAHLEGHPHFHLHYGDLSDSMSILSVVSTVRPDEIYNLAAQSHVQVSFDVPEFTADVDATGVLRVLEAVRLSGLKDICRIYQASTSELYGKVEEVPQNENTPFHPYSPYAVAKQYGFWIVKEYREAYNMFCCSGILFNHESERRGETFVTRKITLAAARIAQGKQDKLYLGNLSSLRDWGYARDYVECMWLILQNDKPEDFVIATGEQHSVREFCQLAFHDVGIELEFVGEGMNEKGIDKATGKTVIEVSPDFYRPTDVVNLWGDPSKAKRELGWNPTKTTFEQLVKIMVDHDMKKVAVERAEEHIKTNLAEYLEKGVIK
;
A
#
# COMPACT_ATOMS: atom_id res chain seq x y z
N MET A 1 -26.41 3.54 12.21
CA MET A 1 -25.30 3.61 11.25
C MET A 1 -24.04 3.24 12.01
N LYS A 2 -23.26 2.27 11.53
CA LYS A 2 -21.97 1.92 12.14
C LYS A 2 -20.93 3.03 11.88
N LYS A 3 -20.08 3.30 12.86
CA LYS A 3 -18.97 4.24 12.76
C LYS A 3 -17.66 3.48 12.51
N ALA A 4 -16.95 3.84 11.47
CA ALA A 4 -15.62 3.31 11.18
C ALA A 4 -14.56 4.39 11.37
N LEU A 5 -13.49 4.10 12.09
CA LEU A 5 -12.33 4.97 12.22
C LEU A 5 -11.17 4.36 11.42
N ILE A 6 -10.62 5.13 10.48
CA ILE A 6 -9.51 4.71 9.62
C ILE A 6 -8.28 5.56 9.93
N THR A 7 -7.21 4.96 10.44
CA THR A 7 -5.89 5.60 10.45
C THR A 7 -5.22 5.40 9.09
N GLY A 8 -4.41 6.37 8.64
CA GLY A 8 -3.81 6.28 7.32
C GLY A 8 -4.78 6.45 6.16
N ILE A 9 -5.89 7.18 6.38
CA ILE A 9 -6.97 7.37 5.40
C ILE A 9 -6.51 8.01 4.09
N THR A 10 -5.44 8.79 4.11
CA THR A 10 -4.86 9.44 2.92
C THR A 10 -3.95 8.52 2.10
N GLY A 11 -3.71 7.30 2.60
CA GLY A 11 -2.96 6.28 1.89
C GLY A 11 -3.77 5.61 0.76
N GLN A 12 -3.12 4.70 0.02
CA GLN A 12 -3.77 3.89 -1.00
C GLN A 12 -4.99 3.16 -0.41
N ASP A 13 -4.76 2.30 0.57
CA ASP A 13 -5.78 1.43 1.13
C ASP A 13 -6.84 2.22 1.91
N GLY A 14 -6.40 3.22 2.69
CA GLY A 14 -7.30 4.07 3.46
C GLY A 14 -8.31 4.81 2.58
N SER A 15 -7.89 5.30 1.41
CA SER A 15 -8.76 5.99 0.48
C SER A 15 -9.79 5.06 -0.18
N TYR A 16 -9.41 3.85 -0.58
CA TYR A 16 -10.35 2.86 -1.12
C TYR A 16 -11.29 2.32 -0.04
N LEU A 17 -10.78 2.08 1.16
CA LEU A 17 -11.59 1.62 2.27
C LEU A 17 -12.64 2.66 2.68
N ALA A 18 -12.28 3.96 2.66
CA ALA A 18 -13.23 5.04 2.93
C ALA A 18 -14.38 5.04 1.91
N GLU A 19 -14.09 4.94 0.62
CA GLU A 19 -15.09 4.82 -0.44
C GLU A 19 -15.99 3.60 -0.21
N PHE A 20 -15.38 2.43 -0.01
CA PHE A 20 -16.07 1.17 0.18
C PHE A 20 -17.02 1.19 1.40
N LEU A 21 -16.58 1.77 2.53
CA LEU A 21 -17.39 1.86 3.73
C LEU A 21 -18.53 2.88 3.59
N LEU A 22 -18.30 4.00 2.90
CA LEU A 22 -19.36 4.96 2.56
C LEU A 22 -20.45 4.31 1.68
N GLU A 23 -20.05 3.53 0.66
CA GLU A 23 -20.98 2.76 -0.18
C GLU A 23 -21.79 1.73 0.64
N LYS A 24 -21.21 1.19 1.71
CA LYS A 24 -21.90 0.29 2.67
C LYS A 24 -22.75 1.03 3.72
N GLY A 25 -22.81 2.34 3.69
CA GLY A 25 -23.62 3.15 4.59
C GLY A 25 -23.01 3.35 5.98
N TYR A 26 -21.68 3.34 6.11
CA TYR A 26 -20.99 3.70 7.35
C TYR A 26 -20.86 5.22 7.50
N ASP A 27 -20.73 5.65 8.75
CA ASP A 27 -20.22 6.96 9.13
C ASP A 27 -18.70 6.85 9.25
N VAL A 28 -17.98 7.42 8.28
CA VAL A 28 -16.54 7.19 8.12
C VAL A 28 -15.74 8.33 8.71
N HIS A 29 -14.87 8.02 9.65
CA HIS A 29 -13.97 8.94 10.31
C HIS A 29 -12.52 8.59 9.94
N GLY A 30 -11.77 9.57 9.45
CA GLY A 30 -10.38 9.40 9.07
C GLY A 30 -9.43 10.15 9.98
N VAL A 31 -8.31 9.52 10.33
CA VAL A 31 -7.22 10.18 11.04
C VAL A 31 -6.20 10.70 10.04
N ILE A 32 -5.90 11.99 10.11
CA ILE A 32 -4.88 12.68 9.31
C ILE A 32 -3.88 13.36 10.23
N ARG A 33 -2.61 13.41 9.80
CA ARG A 33 -1.56 14.16 10.52
C ARG A 33 -1.67 15.65 10.21
N ARG A 34 -1.21 16.51 11.11
CA ARG A 34 -1.02 17.93 10.82
C ARG A 34 0.16 18.08 9.86
N SER A 35 -0.04 18.85 8.80
CA SER A 35 0.98 19.16 7.80
C SER A 35 0.74 20.56 7.24
N SER A 36 1.82 21.24 6.84
CA SER A 36 1.76 22.50 6.08
C SER A 36 1.53 22.26 4.58
N VAL A 37 1.64 21.03 4.11
CA VAL A 37 1.38 20.62 2.73
C VAL A 37 0.13 19.77 2.69
N ASP A 38 -0.74 20.02 1.71
CA ASP A 38 -1.91 19.19 1.50
C ASP A 38 -1.50 17.85 0.85
N TYR A 39 -1.87 16.75 1.48
CA TYR A 39 -1.62 15.38 1.04
C TYR A 39 -2.91 14.55 0.96
N ARG A 40 -4.07 15.24 0.83
CA ARG A 40 -5.40 14.65 0.80
C ARG A 40 -5.90 14.32 -0.61
N GLU A 41 -5.05 14.42 -1.62
CA GLU A 41 -5.43 14.23 -3.03
C GLU A 41 -6.29 12.97 -3.25
N ARG A 42 -5.92 11.83 -2.61
CA ARG A 42 -6.63 10.55 -2.76
C ARG A 42 -8.02 10.52 -2.15
N ILE A 43 -8.34 11.45 -1.26
CA ILE A 43 -9.64 11.55 -0.57
C ILE A 43 -10.36 12.87 -0.84
N ALA A 44 -9.81 13.76 -1.66
CA ALA A 44 -10.36 15.09 -1.92
C ALA A 44 -11.79 15.03 -2.48
N HIS A 45 -12.10 14.02 -3.29
CA HIS A 45 -13.42 13.79 -3.86
C HIS A 45 -14.49 13.36 -2.82
N LEU A 46 -14.08 12.99 -1.61
CA LEU A 46 -14.97 12.66 -0.49
C LEU A 46 -15.27 13.86 0.40
N GLU A 47 -14.57 14.98 0.21
CA GLU A 47 -14.81 16.21 0.98
C GLU A 47 -16.23 16.73 0.73
N GLY A 48 -16.92 17.08 1.81
CA GLY A 48 -18.32 17.50 1.73
C GLY A 48 -19.36 16.37 1.77
N HIS A 49 -18.94 15.12 1.73
CA HIS A 49 -19.86 14.00 1.95
C HIS A 49 -20.37 14.01 3.41
N PRO A 50 -21.71 13.92 3.69
CA PRO A 50 -22.27 14.11 5.02
C PRO A 50 -21.83 13.08 6.06
N HIS A 51 -21.33 11.93 5.63
CA HIS A 51 -20.86 10.84 6.46
C HIS A 51 -19.34 10.61 6.33
N PHE A 52 -18.58 11.65 5.96
CA PHE A 52 -17.13 11.61 5.88
C PHE A 52 -16.53 12.71 6.75
N HIS A 53 -15.73 12.31 7.74
CA HIS A 53 -15.20 13.21 8.77
C HIS A 53 -13.70 13.00 8.94
N LEU A 54 -12.94 14.09 9.06
CA LEU A 54 -11.50 14.05 9.29
C LEU A 54 -11.15 14.57 10.68
N HIS A 55 -10.22 13.88 11.34
CA HIS A 55 -9.71 14.21 12.67
C HIS A 55 -8.18 14.30 12.62
N TYR A 56 -7.61 15.25 13.36
CA TYR A 56 -6.16 15.30 13.53
C TYR A 56 -5.68 14.31 14.58
N GLY A 57 -4.69 13.49 14.25
CA GLY A 57 -4.05 12.55 15.16
C GLY A 57 -2.77 11.99 14.54
N ASP A 58 -1.88 11.47 15.39
CA ASP A 58 -0.63 10.85 14.99
C ASP A 58 -0.39 9.59 15.83
N LEU A 59 0.01 8.48 15.20
CA LEU A 59 0.32 7.23 15.92
C LEU A 59 1.53 7.38 16.87
N SER A 60 2.36 8.40 16.69
CA SER A 60 3.44 8.74 17.63
C SER A 60 2.96 9.50 18.87
N ASP A 61 1.69 9.94 18.90
CA ASP A 61 1.09 10.72 20.00
C ASP A 61 -0.12 10.00 20.60
N SER A 62 0.09 9.40 21.79
CA SER A 62 -0.94 8.66 22.51
C SER A 62 -2.18 9.50 22.83
N MET A 63 -1.99 10.77 23.18
CA MET A 63 -3.10 11.63 23.59
C MET A 63 -3.98 12.02 22.42
N SER A 64 -3.41 12.26 21.26
CA SER A 64 -4.18 12.56 20.06
C SER A 64 -5.04 11.37 19.64
N ILE A 65 -4.49 10.15 19.65
CA ILE A 65 -5.23 8.92 19.32
C ILE A 65 -6.33 8.65 20.36
N LEU A 66 -6.04 8.75 21.66
CA LEU A 66 -7.03 8.60 22.71
C LEU A 66 -8.18 9.61 22.57
N SER A 67 -7.85 10.87 22.28
CA SER A 67 -8.85 11.93 22.06
C SER A 67 -9.78 11.61 20.88
N VAL A 68 -9.23 11.18 19.75
CA VAL A 68 -10.02 10.83 18.57
C VAL A 68 -10.92 9.62 18.87
N VAL A 69 -10.38 8.54 19.42
CA VAL A 69 -11.14 7.31 19.74
C VAL A 69 -12.26 7.62 20.75
N SER A 70 -11.98 8.40 21.80
CA SER A 70 -12.96 8.77 22.82
C SER A 70 -14.08 9.66 22.26
N THR A 71 -13.77 10.53 21.29
CA THR A 71 -14.74 11.45 20.67
C THR A 71 -15.62 10.72 19.66
N VAL A 72 -15.01 9.94 18.76
CA VAL A 72 -15.71 9.22 17.69
C VAL A 72 -16.53 8.07 18.24
N ARG A 73 -15.97 7.33 19.22
CA ARG A 73 -16.51 6.06 19.76
C ARG A 73 -16.86 5.09 18.64
N PRO A 74 -15.87 4.62 17.85
CA PRO A 74 -16.10 3.81 16.68
C PRO A 74 -16.58 2.40 17.03
N ASP A 75 -17.41 1.82 16.14
CA ASP A 75 -17.78 0.40 16.16
C ASP A 75 -16.65 -0.45 15.55
N GLU A 76 -15.92 0.11 14.57
CA GLU A 76 -14.83 -0.55 13.88
C GLU A 76 -13.64 0.40 13.71
N ILE A 77 -12.42 -0.10 13.93
CA ILE A 77 -11.17 0.61 13.64
C ILE A 77 -10.37 -0.17 12.61
N TYR A 78 -9.93 0.53 11.57
CA TYR A 78 -9.00 0.03 10.57
C TYR A 78 -7.67 0.77 10.73
N ASN A 79 -6.70 0.12 11.39
CA ASN A 79 -5.39 0.71 11.63
C ASN A 79 -4.45 0.42 10.46
N LEU A 80 -4.42 1.35 9.49
CA LEU A 80 -3.64 1.25 8.26
C LEU A 80 -2.44 2.19 8.24
N ALA A 81 -2.36 3.15 9.19
CA ALA A 81 -1.24 4.09 9.26
C ALA A 81 0.07 3.37 9.61
N ALA A 82 1.11 3.66 8.86
CA ALA A 82 2.44 3.11 9.06
C ALA A 82 3.51 3.96 8.34
N GLN A 83 4.78 3.80 8.74
CA GLN A 83 5.92 4.05 7.87
C GLN A 83 6.11 2.79 7.01
N SER A 84 5.50 2.73 5.82
CA SER A 84 5.35 1.50 5.03
C SER A 84 6.48 1.24 4.02
N HIS A 85 7.47 2.13 3.92
CA HIS A 85 8.57 1.97 2.97
C HIS A 85 9.73 1.21 3.59
N VAL A 86 9.91 -0.07 3.20
CA VAL A 86 10.91 -0.98 3.78
C VAL A 86 12.32 -0.39 3.72
N GLN A 87 12.75 0.17 2.58
CA GLN A 87 14.10 0.77 2.46
C GLN A 87 14.30 1.92 3.46
N VAL A 88 13.33 2.81 3.60
CA VAL A 88 13.39 3.94 4.53
C VAL A 88 13.52 3.49 5.99
N SER A 89 13.03 2.30 6.34
CA SER A 89 13.16 1.78 7.70
C SER A 89 14.62 1.54 8.13
N PHE A 90 15.54 1.34 7.19
CA PHE A 90 16.97 1.25 7.49
C PHE A 90 17.59 2.61 7.83
N ASP A 91 17.04 3.69 7.27
CA ASP A 91 17.51 5.07 7.50
C ASP A 91 16.92 5.65 8.80
N VAL A 92 15.66 5.29 9.12
CA VAL A 92 14.92 5.83 10.29
C VAL A 92 14.28 4.71 11.12
N PRO A 93 15.08 3.78 11.67
CA PRO A 93 14.56 2.57 12.36
C PRO A 93 13.79 2.90 13.65
N GLU A 94 14.21 3.91 14.41
CA GLU A 94 13.54 4.35 15.64
C GLU A 94 12.14 4.91 15.34
N PHE A 95 12.04 5.81 14.38
CA PHE A 95 10.74 6.35 13.95
C PHE A 95 9.81 5.25 13.43
N THR A 96 10.36 4.30 12.66
CA THR A 96 9.61 3.14 12.17
C THR A 96 9.08 2.30 13.33
N ALA A 97 9.89 2.03 14.35
CA ALA A 97 9.47 1.29 15.54
C ALA A 97 8.41 2.05 16.35
N ASP A 98 8.55 3.37 16.50
CA ASP A 98 7.59 4.17 17.24
C ASP A 98 6.20 4.20 16.58
N VAL A 99 6.15 4.35 15.26
CA VAL A 99 4.89 4.38 14.51
C VAL A 99 4.30 2.99 14.32
N ASP A 100 5.10 2.03 13.84
CA ASP A 100 4.61 0.74 13.33
C ASP A 100 4.48 -0.33 14.42
N ALA A 101 5.20 -0.17 15.54
CA ALA A 101 5.10 -1.05 16.70
C ALA A 101 4.31 -0.37 17.82
N THR A 102 4.88 0.66 18.45
CA THR A 102 4.27 1.33 19.60
C THR A 102 2.96 2.04 19.21
N GLY A 103 2.85 2.54 17.99
CA GLY A 103 1.62 3.13 17.47
C GLY A 103 0.43 2.17 17.49
N VAL A 104 0.65 0.88 17.20
CA VAL A 104 -0.40 -0.15 17.32
C VAL A 104 -0.86 -0.30 18.76
N LEU A 105 0.06 -0.37 19.71
CA LEU A 105 -0.26 -0.41 21.14
C LEU A 105 -1.08 0.81 21.57
N ARG A 106 -0.75 2.01 21.08
CA ARG A 106 -1.49 3.25 21.40
C ARG A 106 -2.95 3.16 20.93
N VAL A 107 -3.23 2.58 19.76
CA VAL A 107 -4.61 2.36 19.28
C VAL A 107 -5.36 1.38 20.18
N LEU A 108 -4.75 0.24 20.51
CA LEU A 108 -5.36 -0.76 21.40
C LEU A 108 -5.67 -0.17 22.79
N GLU A 109 -4.72 0.56 23.39
CA GLU A 109 -4.91 1.23 24.67
C GLU A 109 -5.97 2.35 24.59
N ALA A 110 -6.03 3.10 23.52
CA ALA A 110 -7.07 4.12 23.34
C ALA A 110 -8.47 3.48 23.35
N VAL A 111 -8.66 2.33 22.70
CA VAL A 111 -9.93 1.59 22.73
C VAL A 111 -10.24 1.07 24.15
N ARG A 112 -9.25 0.46 24.81
CA ARG A 112 -9.39 -0.09 26.16
C ARG A 112 -9.74 1.01 27.18
N LEU A 113 -8.97 2.10 27.19
CA LEU A 113 -9.14 3.24 28.11
C LEU A 113 -10.42 4.03 27.84
N SER A 114 -10.94 4.05 26.61
CA SER A 114 -12.21 4.66 26.26
C SER A 114 -13.42 3.80 26.64
N GLY A 115 -13.22 2.62 27.25
CA GLY A 115 -14.29 1.70 27.61
C GLY A 115 -15.00 1.06 26.42
N LEU A 116 -14.29 0.88 25.30
CA LEU A 116 -14.83 0.34 24.05
C LEU A 116 -14.38 -1.10 23.76
N LYS A 117 -13.64 -1.73 24.67
CA LYS A 117 -13.01 -3.04 24.44
C LYS A 117 -13.98 -4.17 24.07
N ASP A 118 -15.21 -4.10 24.55
CA ASP A 118 -16.25 -5.11 24.31
C ASP A 118 -17.17 -4.77 23.12
N ILE A 119 -16.96 -3.62 22.48
CA ILE A 119 -17.83 -3.08 21.43
C ILE A 119 -17.07 -2.93 20.12
N CYS A 120 -15.89 -2.30 20.18
CA CYS A 120 -15.11 -1.92 19.01
C CYS A 120 -14.32 -3.11 18.44
N ARG A 121 -14.50 -3.38 17.15
CA ARG A 121 -13.70 -4.37 16.40
C ARG A 121 -12.52 -3.67 15.76
N ILE A 122 -11.32 -4.27 15.85
CA ILE A 122 -10.08 -3.65 15.38
C ILE A 122 -9.43 -4.52 14.32
N TYR A 123 -9.22 -3.95 13.14
CA TYR A 123 -8.37 -4.51 12.10
C TYR A 123 -6.98 -3.85 12.15
N GLN A 124 -5.94 -4.65 12.22
CA GLN A 124 -4.55 -4.23 12.11
C GLN A 124 -3.98 -4.66 10.76
N ALA A 125 -3.53 -3.71 9.96
CA ALA A 125 -2.76 -4.00 8.77
C ALA A 125 -1.38 -4.55 9.18
N SER A 126 -1.18 -5.85 8.96
CA SER A 126 0.11 -6.51 9.08
C SER A 126 0.76 -6.63 7.70
N THR A 127 1.73 -7.51 7.49
CA THR A 127 2.50 -7.57 6.25
C THR A 127 3.12 -8.94 6.01
N SER A 128 3.25 -9.35 4.77
CA SER A 128 4.02 -10.54 4.36
C SER A 128 5.52 -10.42 4.67
N GLU A 129 6.04 -9.21 4.90
CA GLU A 129 7.43 -9.00 5.32
C GLU A 129 7.76 -9.64 6.69
N LEU A 130 6.74 -10.03 7.48
CA LEU A 130 6.94 -10.83 8.69
C LEU A 130 7.63 -12.16 8.41
N TYR A 131 7.34 -12.78 7.28
CA TYR A 131 7.94 -14.04 6.86
C TYR A 131 9.42 -13.90 6.51
N GLY A 132 9.83 -12.76 5.97
CA GLY A 132 11.20 -12.33 5.76
C GLY A 132 12.06 -13.37 5.05
N LYS A 133 13.00 -13.99 5.79
CA LYS A 133 13.76 -15.15 5.31
C LYS A 133 12.87 -16.38 5.39
N VAL A 134 12.03 -16.58 4.37
CA VAL A 134 10.97 -17.59 4.34
C VAL A 134 11.50 -19.00 4.56
N GLU A 135 10.80 -19.76 5.40
CA GLU A 135 11.13 -21.15 5.71
C GLU A 135 10.29 -22.15 4.90
N GLU A 136 9.13 -21.73 4.40
CA GLU A 136 8.23 -22.54 3.58
C GLU A 136 7.46 -21.68 2.56
N VAL A 137 7.00 -22.30 1.48
CA VAL A 137 6.18 -21.69 0.43
C VAL A 137 5.05 -22.65 0.02
N PRO A 138 3.83 -22.14 -0.24
CA PRO A 138 3.38 -20.76 0.05
C PRO A 138 3.25 -20.50 1.54
N GLN A 139 3.33 -19.21 1.96
CA GLN A 139 3.20 -18.80 3.34
C GLN A 139 1.73 -18.71 3.75
N ASN A 140 1.42 -19.19 4.95
CA ASN A 140 0.08 -19.15 5.56
C ASN A 140 0.14 -18.61 6.99
N GLU A 141 -0.97 -18.60 7.70
CA GLU A 141 -1.09 -18.06 9.06
C GLU A 141 -0.25 -18.82 10.12
N ASN A 142 0.21 -20.02 9.82
CA ASN A 142 1.02 -20.85 10.72
C ASN A 142 2.52 -20.83 10.36
N THR A 143 2.88 -20.28 9.20
CA THR A 143 4.28 -20.17 8.76
C THR A 143 5.08 -19.33 9.76
N PRO A 144 6.23 -19.82 10.27
CA PRO A 144 7.06 -19.05 11.20
C PRO A 144 7.52 -17.72 10.61
N PHE A 145 7.54 -16.69 11.47
CA PHE A 145 8.04 -15.37 11.11
C PHE A 145 9.56 -15.28 11.30
N HIS A 146 10.25 -14.73 10.31
CA HIS A 146 11.67 -14.42 10.37
C HIS A 146 11.92 -13.05 9.74
N PRO A 147 11.52 -11.95 10.43
CA PRO A 147 11.57 -10.60 9.86
C PRO A 147 12.98 -10.22 9.42
N TYR A 148 13.09 -9.55 8.27
CA TYR A 148 14.36 -9.30 7.61
C TYR A 148 14.59 -7.82 7.28
N SER A 149 13.94 -6.93 8.05
CA SER A 149 14.11 -5.47 8.00
C SER A 149 13.64 -4.82 9.30
N PRO A 150 14.10 -3.59 9.65
CA PRO A 150 13.54 -2.85 10.80
C PRO A 150 12.02 -2.66 10.71
N TYR A 151 11.48 -2.42 9.51
CA TYR A 151 10.04 -2.40 9.25
C TYR A 151 9.36 -3.71 9.65
N ALA A 152 9.86 -4.84 9.18
CA ALA A 152 9.28 -6.15 9.47
C ALA A 152 9.31 -6.46 10.97
N VAL A 153 10.40 -6.11 11.69
CA VAL A 153 10.50 -6.27 13.15
C VAL A 153 9.45 -5.42 13.86
N ALA A 154 9.27 -4.17 13.47
CA ALA A 154 8.24 -3.29 14.05
C ALA A 154 6.83 -3.83 13.80
N LYS A 155 6.53 -4.28 12.59
CA LYS A 155 5.23 -4.90 12.22
C LYS A 155 5.01 -6.22 12.94
N GLN A 156 6.06 -7.00 13.24
CA GLN A 156 5.96 -8.22 14.05
C GLN A 156 5.54 -7.91 15.48
N TYR A 157 6.08 -6.87 16.10
CA TYR A 157 5.59 -6.42 17.39
C TYR A 157 4.09 -6.08 17.31
N GLY A 158 3.67 -5.31 16.28
CA GLY A 158 2.27 -4.96 16.05
C GLY A 158 1.36 -6.19 15.92
N PHE A 159 1.79 -7.22 15.22
CA PHE A 159 1.06 -8.49 15.09
C PHE A 159 0.88 -9.19 16.45
N TRP A 160 1.96 -9.35 17.22
CA TRP A 160 1.91 -10.06 18.49
C TRP A 160 1.17 -9.28 19.58
N ILE A 161 1.29 -7.96 19.63
CA ILE A 161 0.54 -7.18 20.62
C ILE A 161 -0.98 -7.20 20.35
N VAL A 162 -1.42 -7.26 19.09
CA VAL A 162 -2.83 -7.46 18.73
C VAL A 162 -3.32 -8.82 19.24
N LYS A 163 -2.53 -9.87 19.05
CA LYS A 163 -2.85 -11.22 19.54
C LYS A 163 -2.92 -11.26 21.07
N GLU A 164 -1.96 -10.63 21.75
CA GLU A 164 -1.95 -10.53 23.22
C GLU A 164 -3.19 -9.80 23.76
N TYR A 165 -3.61 -8.69 23.12
CA TYR A 165 -4.82 -7.95 23.55
C TYR A 165 -6.10 -8.74 23.30
N ARG A 166 -6.14 -9.55 22.25
CA ARG A 166 -7.23 -10.50 21.99
C ARG A 166 -7.36 -11.52 23.11
N GLU A 167 -6.24 -12.12 23.51
CA GLU A 167 -6.20 -13.20 24.50
C GLU A 167 -6.34 -12.68 25.94
N ALA A 168 -5.62 -11.61 26.31
CA ALA A 168 -5.58 -11.09 27.66
C ALA A 168 -6.84 -10.26 28.04
N TYR A 169 -7.39 -9.50 27.10
CA TYR A 169 -8.50 -8.58 27.37
C TYR A 169 -9.79 -8.97 26.67
N ASN A 170 -9.83 -10.08 25.95
CA ASN A 170 -10.98 -10.55 25.15
C ASN A 170 -11.47 -9.48 24.14
N MET A 171 -10.55 -8.68 23.58
CA MET A 171 -10.88 -7.68 22.57
C MET A 171 -11.06 -8.33 21.21
N PHE A 172 -12.02 -7.86 20.43
CA PHE A 172 -12.15 -8.28 19.03
C PHE A 172 -11.13 -7.54 18.18
N CYS A 173 -9.93 -8.09 18.05
CA CYS A 173 -8.86 -7.53 17.24
C CYS A 173 -8.18 -8.60 16.37
N CYS A 174 -7.95 -8.26 15.10
CA CYS A 174 -7.50 -9.17 14.05
C CYS A 174 -6.37 -8.53 13.26
N SER A 175 -5.43 -9.35 12.79
CA SER A 175 -4.40 -8.92 11.85
C SER A 175 -4.65 -9.50 10.46
N GLY A 176 -4.62 -8.64 9.43
CA GLY A 176 -4.49 -9.08 8.04
C GLY A 176 -3.03 -9.12 7.64
N ILE A 177 -2.50 -10.30 7.32
CA ILE A 177 -1.13 -10.46 6.82
C ILE A 177 -1.15 -10.17 5.33
N LEU A 178 -0.97 -8.90 4.99
CA LEU A 178 -1.10 -8.40 3.64
C LEU A 178 0.12 -8.74 2.78
N PHE A 179 -0.12 -9.42 1.67
CA PHE A 179 0.84 -9.51 0.58
C PHE A 179 0.82 -8.24 -0.25
N ASN A 180 1.72 -8.11 -1.22
CA ASN A 180 1.82 -6.88 -1.99
C ASN A 180 0.50 -6.59 -2.72
N HIS A 181 0.00 -5.39 -2.56
CA HIS A 181 -1.22 -4.95 -3.22
C HIS A 181 -1.05 -3.53 -3.75
N GLU A 182 -1.43 -3.38 -4.98
CA GLU A 182 -1.05 -2.25 -5.81
C GLU A 182 -2.29 -1.59 -6.41
N SER A 183 -2.12 -0.39 -6.89
CA SER A 183 -3.16 0.33 -7.63
C SER A 183 -2.58 1.58 -8.30
N GLU A 184 -3.42 2.26 -9.05
CA GLU A 184 -3.15 3.61 -9.57
C GLU A 184 -2.94 4.65 -8.46
N ARG A 185 -3.29 4.33 -7.19
CA ARG A 185 -3.05 5.17 -6.00
C ARG A 185 -1.79 4.79 -5.22
N ARG A 186 -1.02 3.82 -5.70
CA ARG A 186 0.24 3.43 -5.05
C ARG A 186 1.21 4.60 -5.02
N GLY A 187 2.04 4.70 -3.97
CA GLY A 187 3.11 5.71 -3.90
C GLY A 187 4.12 5.52 -5.03
N GLU A 188 4.56 6.60 -5.66
CA GLU A 188 5.41 6.58 -6.86
C GLU A 188 6.82 6.00 -6.64
N THR A 189 7.27 5.92 -5.39
CA THR A 189 8.56 5.33 -5.01
C THR A 189 8.53 3.80 -4.92
N PHE A 190 7.36 3.18 -4.93
CA PHE A 190 7.22 1.71 -4.92
C PHE A 190 7.45 1.14 -6.31
N VAL A 191 8.06 -0.06 -6.36
CA VAL A 191 8.57 -0.67 -7.60
C VAL A 191 7.53 -0.74 -8.71
N THR A 192 6.32 -1.18 -8.43
CA THR A 192 5.24 -1.33 -9.41
C THR A 192 4.83 0.02 -10.01
N ARG A 193 4.60 1.03 -9.17
CA ARG A 193 4.25 2.37 -9.64
C ARG A 193 5.42 3.06 -10.35
N LYS A 194 6.64 2.82 -9.89
CA LYS A 194 7.85 3.29 -10.58
C LYS A 194 7.94 2.72 -12.00
N ILE A 195 7.57 1.44 -12.19
CA ILE A 195 7.55 0.80 -13.51
C ILE A 195 6.48 1.41 -14.40
N THR A 196 5.23 1.53 -13.95
CA THR A 196 4.13 2.03 -14.78
C THR A 196 4.31 3.49 -15.17
N LEU A 197 4.78 4.35 -14.25
CA LEU A 197 5.13 5.74 -14.56
C LEU A 197 6.29 5.84 -15.55
N ALA A 198 7.34 5.03 -15.39
CA ALA A 198 8.46 5.05 -16.32
C ALA A 198 8.06 4.56 -17.72
N ALA A 199 7.25 3.50 -17.81
CA ALA A 199 6.72 3.02 -19.08
C ALA A 199 5.92 4.13 -19.79
N ALA A 200 5.02 4.81 -19.06
CA ALA A 200 4.25 5.94 -19.60
C ALA A 200 5.13 7.12 -20.03
N ARG A 201 6.15 7.48 -19.23
CA ARG A 201 7.09 8.58 -19.54
C ARG A 201 7.99 8.25 -20.72
N ILE A 202 8.49 7.01 -20.83
CA ILE A 202 9.32 6.56 -21.93
C ILE A 202 8.51 6.56 -23.23
N ALA A 203 7.30 6.01 -23.21
CA ALA A 203 6.40 6.01 -24.38
C ALA A 203 6.05 7.42 -24.86
N GLN A 204 5.99 8.41 -23.97
CA GLN A 204 5.70 9.80 -24.29
C GLN A 204 6.94 10.68 -24.47
N GLY A 205 8.15 10.08 -24.45
CA GLY A 205 9.42 10.76 -24.68
C GLY A 205 9.88 11.69 -23.57
N LYS A 206 9.40 11.50 -22.33
CA LYS A 206 9.77 12.29 -21.14
C LYS A 206 10.88 11.64 -20.28
N GLN A 207 11.21 10.38 -20.56
CA GLN A 207 12.24 9.65 -19.84
C GLN A 207 12.94 8.68 -20.80
N ASP A 208 14.25 8.51 -20.65
CA ASP A 208 15.02 7.60 -21.52
C ASP A 208 15.11 6.19 -20.96
N LYS A 209 15.27 6.04 -19.63
CA LYS A 209 15.52 4.75 -18.99
C LYS A 209 14.86 4.64 -17.61
N LEU A 210 14.51 3.41 -17.26
CA LEU A 210 14.09 2.99 -15.92
C LEU A 210 15.23 2.21 -15.24
N TYR A 211 15.57 2.57 -14.01
CA TYR A 211 16.54 1.86 -13.19
C TYR A 211 15.83 1.07 -12.09
N LEU A 212 16.13 -0.22 -11.98
CA LEU A 212 15.52 -1.16 -11.02
C LEU A 212 16.60 -1.96 -10.29
N GLY A 213 16.20 -2.67 -9.25
CA GLY A 213 17.01 -3.68 -8.57
C GLY A 213 16.86 -5.06 -9.24
N ASN A 214 16.73 -6.10 -8.42
CA ASN A 214 16.61 -7.48 -8.88
C ASN A 214 15.31 -7.75 -9.67
N LEU A 215 15.41 -7.96 -10.97
CA LEU A 215 14.27 -8.25 -11.86
C LEU A 215 13.69 -9.66 -11.67
N SER A 216 14.43 -10.56 -11.03
CA SER A 216 13.99 -11.94 -10.77
C SER A 216 13.27 -12.10 -9.43
N SER A 217 13.15 -11.04 -8.62
CA SER A 217 12.39 -11.08 -7.37
C SER A 217 10.92 -11.42 -7.65
N LEU A 218 10.41 -12.40 -6.89
CA LEU A 218 9.05 -12.91 -7.02
C LEU A 218 8.14 -12.32 -5.94
N ARG A 219 6.96 -11.87 -6.33
CA ARG A 219 5.96 -11.29 -5.42
C ARG A 219 4.56 -11.76 -5.80
N ASP A 220 3.72 -11.87 -4.80
CA ASP A 220 2.28 -12.00 -4.95
C ASP A 220 1.70 -10.58 -4.96
N TRP A 221 1.15 -10.15 -6.10
CA TRP A 221 0.57 -8.82 -6.29
C TRP A 221 -0.91 -8.88 -6.55
N GLY A 222 -1.70 -8.24 -5.68
CA GLY A 222 -3.14 -8.09 -5.86
C GLY A 222 -3.56 -6.63 -6.06
N TYR A 223 -4.84 -6.42 -6.35
CA TYR A 223 -5.42 -5.09 -6.47
C TYR A 223 -5.89 -4.57 -5.11
N ALA A 224 -5.43 -3.41 -4.70
CA ALA A 224 -5.71 -2.84 -3.38
C ALA A 224 -7.21 -2.70 -3.09
N ARG A 225 -8.04 -2.43 -4.10
CA ARG A 225 -9.49 -2.33 -3.95
C ARG A 225 -10.14 -3.67 -3.57
N ASP A 226 -9.61 -4.79 -4.05
CA ASP A 226 -10.07 -6.12 -3.67
C ASP A 226 -9.62 -6.47 -2.24
N TYR A 227 -8.45 -5.99 -1.82
CA TYR A 227 -7.89 -6.20 -0.48
C TYR A 227 -8.68 -5.47 0.62
N VAL A 228 -9.17 -4.25 0.37
CA VAL A 228 -9.98 -3.54 1.37
C VAL A 228 -11.32 -4.23 1.62
N GLU A 229 -11.87 -4.95 0.64
CA GLU A 229 -13.04 -5.82 0.85
C GLU A 229 -12.72 -6.92 1.87
N CYS A 230 -11.54 -7.56 1.77
CA CYS A 230 -11.11 -8.57 2.73
C CYS A 230 -10.91 -7.99 4.14
N MET A 231 -10.32 -6.80 4.26
CA MET A 231 -10.18 -6.11 5.54
C MET A 231 -11.52 -5.93 6.24
N TRP A 232 -12.55 -5.56 5.49
CA TRP A 232 -13.91 -5.43 6.01
C TRP A 232 -14.50 -6.78 6.39
N LEU A 233 -14.38 -7.81 5.54
CA LEU A 233 -14.89 -9.16 5.81
C LEU A 233 -14.30 -9.74 7.10
N ILE A 234 -13.01 -9.53 7.38
CA ILE A 234 -12.35 -9.98 8.61
C ILE A 234 -13.06 -9.41 9.85
N LEU A 235 -13.47 -8.15 9.83
CA LEU A 235 -14.21 -7.55 10.95
C LEU A 235 -15.70 -7.93 10.99
N GLN A 236 -16.26 -8.54 9.93
CA GLN A 236 -17.62 -9.06 9.95
C GLN A 236 -17.68 -10.52 10.44
N ASN A 237 -16.53 -11.19 10.57
CA ASN A 237 -16.48 -12.57 11.06
C ASN A 237 -16.99 -12.68 12.52
N ASP A 238 -17.43 -13.88 12.91
CA ASP A 238 -17.92 -14.13 14.27
C ASP A 238 -16.80 -14.22 15.30
N LYS A 239 -15.60 -14.61 14.87
CA LYS A 239 -14.41 -14.78 15.73
C LYS A 239 -13.28 -13.88 15.31
N PRO A 240 -12.53 -13.33 16.28
CA PRO A 240 -11.32 -12.54 15.99
C PRO A 240 -10.17 -13.48 15.61
N GLU A 241 -9.87 -13.57 14.33
CA GLU A 241 -8.78 -14.39 13.79
C GLU A 241 -7.90 -13.59 12.83
N ASP A 242 -6.68 -14.07 12.61
CA ASP A 242 -5.74 -13.49 11.67
C ASP A 242 -5.83 -14.21 10.33
N PHE A 243 -5.64 -13.46 9.22
CA PHE A 243 -5.79 -13.99 7.87
C PHE A 243 -4.66 -13.53 6.96
N VAL A 244 -4.15 -14.45 6.14
CA VAL A 244 -3.32 -14.12 4.99
C VAL A 244 -4.20 -13.53 3.90
N ILE A 245 -3.83 -12.34 3.43
CA ILE A 245 -4.49 -11.64 2.33
C ILE A 245 -3.52 -11.60 1.15
N ALA A 246 -3.72 -12.51 0.20
CA ALA A 246 -2.84 -12.75 -0.95
C ALA A 246 -3.67 -13.20 -2.15
N THR A 247 -3.12 -13.12 -3.36
CA THR A 247 -3.80 -13.67 -4.55
C THR A 247 -3.61 -15.20 -4.65
N GLY A 248 -2.49 -15.72 -4.15
CA GLY A 248 -2.05 -17.09 -4.36
C GLY A 248 -1.30 -17.27 -5.70
N GLU A 249 -1.04 -16.19 -6.41
CA GLU A 249 -0.29 -16.16 -7.66
C GLU A 249 1.00 -15.36 -7.49
N GLN A 250 2.05 -15.77 -8.17
CA GLN A 250 3.37 -15.17 -8.01
C GLN A 250 3.95 -14.76 -9.36
N HIS A 251 4.44 -13.53 -9.43
CA HIS A 251 5.02 -12.95 -10.64
C HIS A 251 6.38 -12.30 -10.34
N SER A 252 7.25 -12.25 -11.34
CA SER A 252 8.53 -11.57 -11.26
C SER A 252 8.41 -10.07 -11.59
N VAL A 253 9.35 -9.28 -11.09
CA VAL A 253 9.47 -7.86 -11.48
C VAL A 253 9.65 -7.74 -13.00
N ARG A 254 10.34 -8.70 -13.63
CA ARG A 254 10.52 -8.77 -15.09
C ARG A 254 9.19 -8.93 -15.82
N GLU A 255 8.32 -9.84 -15.39
CA GLU A 255 6.97 -10.02 -15.96
C GLU A 255 6.12 -8.76 -15.83
N PHE A 256 6.20 -8.09 -14.67
CA PHE A 256 5.52 -6.81 -14.47
C PHE A 256 6.01 -5.76 -15.48
N CYS A 257 7.34 -5.66 -15.70
CA CYS A 257 7.90 -4.77 -16.72
C CYS A 257 7.43 -5.13 -18.13
N GLN A 258 7.41 -6.42 -18.48
CA GLN A 258 6.95 -6.87 -19.81
C GLN A 258 5.53 -6.43 -20.07
N LEU A 259 4.62 -6.66 -19.15
CA LEU A 259 3.21 -6.25 -19.28
C LEU A 259 3.06 -4.73 -19.33
N ALA A 260 3.71 -4.00 -18.42
CA ALA A 260 3.58 -2.54 -18.35
C ALA A 260 4.10 -1.85 -19.62
N PHE A 261 5.21 -2.33 -20.18
CA PHE A 261 5.76 -1.78 -21.43
C PHE A 261 4.96 -2.22 -22.65
N HIS A 262 4.47 -3.46 -22.69
CA HIS A 262 3.56 -3.92 -23.72
C HIS A 262 2.30 -3.05 -23.82
N ASP A 263 1.69 -2.71 -22.69
CA ASP A 263 0.48 -1.88 -22.63
C ASP A 263 0.68 -0.45 -23.15
N VAL A 264 1.91 0.04 -23.21
CA VAL A 264 2.26 1.32 -23.85
C VAL A 264 2.83 1.16 -25.26
N GLY A 265 2.78 -0.04 -25.82
CA GLY A 265 3.22 -0.33 -27.20
C GLY A 265 4.73 -0.57 -27.36
N ILE A 266 5.45 -0.87 -26.28
CA ILE A 266 6.88 -1.15 -26.29
C ILE A 266 7.10 -2.63 -25.96
N GLU A 267 7.60 -3.41 -26.95
CA GLU A 267 7.96 -4.81 -26.77
C GLU A 267 9.38 -4.94 -26.22
N LEU A 268 9.52 -5.51 -25.03
CA LEU A 268 10.80 -5.70 -24.37
C LEU A 268 11.48 -7.03 -24.75
N GLU A 269 12.79 -6.97 -24.92
CA GLU A 269 13.70 -8.11 -24.90
C GLU A 269 14.68 -7.94 -23.73
N PHE A 270 14.82 -8.96 -22.88
CA PHE A 270 15.78 -8.93 -21.79
C PHE A 270 17.06 -9.65 -22.20
N VAL A 271 18.20 -8.99 -21.99
CA VAL A 271 19.54 -9.51 -22.27
C VAL A 271 20.44 -9.36 -21.05
N GLY A 272 21.37 -10.29 -20.87
CA GLY A 272 22.25 -10.36 -19.71
C GLY A 272 21.56 -10.99 -18.49
N GLU A 273 22.25 -10.99 -17.35
CA GLU A 273 21.78 -11.58 -16.10
C GLU A 273 22.21 -10.74 -14.90
N GLY A 274 21.41 -10.75 -13.82
CA GLY A 274 21.70 -10.08 -12.56
C GLY A 274 21.97 -8.59 -12.74
N MET A 275 23.14 -8.12 -12.29
CA MET A 275 23.53 -6.70 -12.40
C MET A 275 23.75 -6.20 -13.83
N ASN A 276 23.95 -7.11 -14.78
CA ASN A 276 24.17 -6.76 -16.19
C ASN A 276 22.90 -6.92 -17.02
N GLU A 277 21.76 -7.26 -16.40
CA GLU A 277 20.49 -7.43 -17.09
C GLU A 277 19.94 -6.10 -17.59
N LYS A 278 19.45 -6.09 -18.84
CA LYS A 278 18.89 -4.91 -19.51
C LYS A 278 17.61 -5.28 -20.24
N GLY A 279 16.64 -4.38 -20.20
CA GLY A 279 15.44 -4.43 -21.05
C GLY A 279 15.63 -3.52 -22.27
N ILE A 280 15.52 -4.11 -23.44
CA ILE A 280 15.72 -3.44 -24.73
C ILE A 280 14.36 -3.34 -25.43
N ASP A 281 14.02 -2.18 -25.95
CA ASP A 281 12.91 -1.99 -26.87
C ASP A 281 13.25 -2.66 -28.20
N LYS A 282 12.53 -3.71 -28.59
CA LYS A 282 12.77 -4.47 -29.83
C LYS A 282 12.64 -3.64 -31.08
N ALA A 283 11.77 -2.63 -31.08
CA ALA A 283 11.53 -1.82 -32.26
C ALA A 283 12.67 -0.82 -32.54
N THR A 284 13.28 -0.28 -31.47
CA THR A 284 14.31 0.77 -31.60
C THR A 284 15.73 0.31 -31.29
N GLY A 285 15.89 -0.84 -30.66
CA GLY A 285 17.16 -1.33 -30.12
C GLY A 285 17.70 -0.55 -28.93
N LYS A 286 16.92 0.39 -28.37
CA LYS A 286 17.34 1.19 -27.24
C LYS A 286 17.19 0.43 -25.93
N THR A 287 18.16 0.56 -25.04
CA THR A 287 18.04 0.09 -23.67
C THR A 287 17.12 1.04 -22.89
N VAL A 288 15.99 0.52 -22.42
CA VAL A 288 14.98 1.28 -21.67
C VAL A 288 14.89 0.86 -20.20
N ILE A 289 15.45 -0.30 -19.82
CA ILE A 289 15.57 -0.76 -18.43
C ILE A 289 17.02 -1.15 -18.16
N GLU A 290 17.55 -0.72 -17.03
CA GLU A 290 18.86 -1.15 -16.52
C GLU A 290 18.78 -1.51 -15.05
N VAL A 291 19.54 -2.52 -14.63
CA VAL A 291 19.70 -2.85 -13.22
C VAL A 291 20.74 -1.94 -12.59
N SER A 292 20.43 -1.38 -11.39
CA SER A 292 21.35 -0.52 -10.63
C SER A 292 21.55 -1.04 -9.21
N PRO A 293 22.80 -1.03 -8.70
CA PRO A 293 23.09 -1.40 -7.31
C PRO A 293 22.39 -0.51 -6.28
N ASP A 294 22.06 0.74 -6.63
CA ASP A 294 21.39 1.70 -5.73
C ASP A 294 20.00 1.23 -5.30
N PHE A 295 19.40 0.26 -6.03
CA PHE A 295 18.08 -0.30 -5.73
C PHE A 295 18.15 -1.70 -5.10
N TYR A 296 19.34 -2.17 -4.70
CA TYR A 296 19.47 -3.38 -3.87
C TYR A 296 19.39 -3.03 -2.39
N ARG A 297 18.62 -3.80 -1.64
CA ARG A 297 18.51 -3.64 -0.19
C ARG A 297 19.67 -4.34 0.52
N PRO A 298 20.07 -3.91 1.73
CA PRO A 298 21.05 -4.63 2.55
C PRO A 298 20.65 -6.08 2.81
N THR A 299 19.35 -6.31 2.99
CA THR A 299 18.71 -7.62 3.04
C THR A 299 17.45 -7.58 2.17
N ASP A 300 17.31 -8.53 1.27
CA ASP A 300 16.15 -8.60 0.38
C ASP A 300 15.40 -9.93 0.55
N VAL A 301 14.08 -9.84 0.53
CA VAL A 301 13.20 -11.02 0.55
C VAL A 301 12.99 -11.46 -0.89
N VAL A 302 13.46 -12.66 -1.20
CA VAL A 302 13.46 -13.17 -2.58
C VAL A 302 12.10 -13.73 -3.00
N ASN A 303 11.36 -14.33 -2.05
CA ASN A 303 10.17 -15.10 -2.37
C ASN A 303 9.05 -14.83 -1.36
N LEU A 304 8.03 -14.10 -1.79
CA LEU A 304 6.79 -13.93 -1.04
C LEU A 304 5.63 -14.47 -1.89
N TRP A 305 5.04 -15.56 -1.41
CA TRP A 305 3.92 -16.25 -2.06
C TRP A 305 2.90 -16.67 -1.01
N GLY A 306 1.74 -16.00 -0.96
CA GLY A 306 0.73 -16.21 0.06
C GLY A 306 -0.24 -17.35 -0.27
N ASP A 307 -0.71 -18.06 0.76
CA ASP A 307 -1.83 -18.99 0.67
C ASP A 307 -3.12 -18.34 1.20
N PRO A 308 -4.04 -17.90 0.32
CA PRO A 308 -5.29 -17.26 0.73
C PRO A 308 -6.40 -18.27 1.12
N SER A 309 -6.11 -19.56 1.23
CA SER A 309 -7.11 -20.61 1.38
C SER A 309 -8.01 -20.41 2.59
N LYS A 310 -7.49 -19.90 3.71
CA LYS A 310 -8.28 -19.60 4.90
C LYS A 310 -9.26 -18.44 4.63
N ALA A 311 -8.81 -17.35 4.07
CA ALA A 311 -9.67 -16.20 3.75
C ALA A 311 -10.75 -16.57 2.73
N LYS A 312 -10.42 -17.39 1.71
CA LYS A 312 -11.40 -17.89 0.73
C LYS A 312 -12.46 -18.75 1.40
N ARG A 313 -12.06 -19.68 2.27
CA ARG A 313 -12.97 -20.65 2.91
C ARG A 313 -13.85 -20.00 3.96
N GLU A 314 -13.30 -19.17 4.82
CA GLU A 314 -13.97 -18.67 6.02
C GLU A 314 -14.67 -17.32 5.81
N LEU A 315 -14.13 -16.48 4.93
CA LEU A 315 -14.68 -15.16 4.63
C LEU A 315 -15.45 -15.13 3.29
N GLY A 316 -15.32 -16.16 2.45
CA GLY A 316 -15.87 -16.15 1.09
C GLY A 316 -15.19 -15.13 0.18
N TRP A 317 -14.00 -14.65 0.54
CA TRP A 317 -13.28 -13.65 -0.23
C TRP A 317 -12.74 -14.23 -1.55
N ASN A 318 -12.84 -13.46 -2.63
CA ASN A 318 -12.24 -13.80 -3.92
C ASN A 318 -10.97 -12.96 -4.16
N PRO A 319 -9.76 -13.53 -3.98
CA PRO A 319 -8.50 -12.82 -4.10
C PRO A 319 -8.13 -12.43 -5.54
N THR A 320 -8.70 -13.11 -6.54
CA THR A 320 -8.40 -12.92 -7.97
C THR A 320 -9.56 -12.30 -8.73
N LYS A 321 -10.36 -11.46 -8.07
CA LYS A 321 -11.44 -10.68 -8.69
C LYS A 321 -10.89 -9.76 -9.79
N THR A 322 -9.71 -9.17 -9.52
CA THR A 322 -8.90 -8.47 -10.51
C THR A 322 -7.65 -9.30 -10.79
N THR A 323 -7.40 -9.67 -12.06
CA THR A 323 -6.20 -10.45 -12.43
C THR A 323 -4.94 -9.60 -12.43
N PHE A 324 -3.77 -10.25 -12.47
CA PHE A 324 -2.49 -9.56 -12.53
C PHE A 324 -2.37 -8.65 -13.76
N GLU A 325 -2.79 -9.13 -14.94
CA GLU A 325 -2.78 -8.36 -16.18
C GLU A 325 -3.73 -7.15 -16.09
N GLN A 326 -4.92 -7.35 -15.52
CA GLN A 326 -5.87 -6.25 -15.30
C GLN A 326 -5.31 -5.19 -14.34
N LEU A 327 -4.64 -5.62 -13.27
CA LEU A 327 -3.98 -4.71 -12.34
C LEU A 327 -2.92 -3.85 -13.04
N VAL A 328 -2.02 -4.47 -13.79
CA VAL A 328 -0.97 -3.74 -14.53
C VAL A 328 -1.60 -2.75 -15.50
N LYS A 329 -2.60 -3.19 -16.25
CA LYS A 329 -3.32 -2.33 -17.21
C LYS A 329 -4.00 -1.14 -16.54
N ILE A 330 -4.69 -1.33 -15.41
CA ILE A 330 -5.33 -0.24 -14.64
C ILE A 330 -4.29 0.82 -14.26
N MET A 331 -3.13 0.38 -13.76
CA MET A 331 -2.05 1.27 -13.33
C MET A 331 -1.43 2.02 -14.52
N VAL A 332 -1.17 1.33 -15.62
CA VAL A 332 -0.61 1.91 -16.85
C VAL A 332 -1.57 2.92 -17.49
N ASP A 333 -2.85 2.56 -17.65
CA ASP A 333 -3.87 3.45 -18.23
C ASP A 333 -4.02 4.76 -17.43
N HIS A 334 -3.92 4.68 -16.09
CA HIS A 334 -3.91 5.86 -15.23
C HIS A 334 -2.65 6.70 -15.46
N ASP A 335 -1.47 6.08 -15.46
CA ASP A 335 -0.21 6.80 -15.56
C ASP A 335 0.00 7.40 -16.95
N MET A 336 -0.49 6.77 -18.00
CA MET A 336 -0.52 7.37 -19.34
C MET A 336 -1.31 8.69 -19.37
N LYS A 337 -2.47 8.74 -18.70
CA LYS A 337 -3.28 9.96 -18.57
C LYS A 337 -2.56 11.01 -17.73
N LYS A 338 -1.98 10.60 -16.59
CA LYS A 338 -1.21 11.49 -15.70
C LYS A 338 -0.06 12.15 -16.46
N VAL A 339 0.75 11.37 -17.16
CA VAL A 339 1.91 11.88 -17.91
C VAL A 339 1.48 12.78 -19.08
N ALA A 340 0.34 12.49 -19.74
CA ALA A 340 -0.21 13.36 -20.76
C ALA A 340 -0.63 14.74 -20.21
N VAL A 341 -1.21 14.78 -19.02
CA VAL A 341 -1.54 16.04 -18.32
C VAL A 341 -0.27 16.81 -17.94
N GLU A 342 0.73 16.15 -17.32
CA GLU A 342 2.03 16.74 -17.00
C GLU A 342 2.68 17.40 -18.24
N ARG A 343 2.61 16.71 -19.39
CA ARG A 343 3.16 17.22 -20.65
C ARG A 343 2.40 18.46 -21.16
N ALA A 344 1.07 18.45 -21.05
CA ALA A 344 0.23 19.59 -21.46
C ALA A 344 0.52 20.82 -20.57
N GLU A 345 0.66 20.63 -19.26
CA GLU A 345 1.01 21.71 -18.32
C GLU A 345 2.40 22.30 -18.59
N GLU A 346 3.40 21.47 -18.87
CA GLU A 346 4.74 21.93 -19.23
C GLU A 346 4.73 22.76 -20.52
N HIS A 347 3.99 22.32 -21.53
CA HIS A 347 3.84 23.05 -22.77
C HIS A 347 3.18 24.43 -22.56
N ILE A 348 2.12 24.49 -21.73
CA ILE A 348 1.47 25.75 -21.35
C ILE A 348 2.44 26.67 -20.62
N LYS A 349 3.19 26.14 -19.65
CA LYS A 349 4.18 26.93 -18.88
C LYS A 349 5.28 27.49 -19.78
N THR A 350 5.78 26.69 -20.72
CA THR A 350 6.82 27.12 -21.67
C THR A 350 6.29 28.22 -22.60
N ASN A 351 5.11 28.07 -23.16
CA ASN A 351 4.50 29.10 -24.00
C ASN A 351 4.21 30.39 -23.24
N LEU A 352 3.74 30.30 -21.98
CA LEU A 352 3.49 31.45 -21.13
C LEU A 352 4.78 32.22 -20.82
N ALA A 353 5.87 31.51 -20.52
CA ALA A 353 7.18 32.11 -20.30
C ALA A 353 7.66 32.89 -21.55
N GLU A 354 7.52 32.26 -22.73
CA GLU A 354 7.87 32.88 -24.00
C GLU A 354 7.05 34.16 -24.32
N TYR A 355 5.72 34.15 -23.99
CA TYR A 355 4.85 35.33 -24.14
C TYR A 355 5.21 36.46 -23.15
N LEU A 356 5.61 36.10 -21.92
CA LEU A 356 6.10 37.09 -20.95
C LEU A 356 7.42 37.72 -21.40
N GLU A 357 8.38 36.91 -21.87
CA GLU A 357 9.66 37.41 -22.39
C GLU A 357 9.49 38.33 -23.62
N LYS A 358 8.54 38.02 -24.50
CA LYS A 358 8.22 38.83 -25.68
C LYS A 358 7.36 40.04 -25.36
N GLY A 359 6.94 40.24 -24.10
CA GLY A 359 6.09 41.37 -23.68
C GLY A 359 4.67 41.33 -24.25
N VAL A 360 4.21 40.18 -24.72
CA VAL A 360 2.86 39.99 -25.25
C VAL A 360 1.80 39.97 -24.15
N ILE A 361 2.18 39.51 -22.95
CA ILE A 361 1.38 39.55 -21.73
C ILE A 361 2.25 40.18 -20.59
N LYS A 362 1.60 40.87 -19.65
CA LYS A 362 2.23 41.51 -18.47
C LYS A 362 1.88 40.73 -17.20
#